data_bc80be75547c32b31c47c6680a0d4f59
#
_entry.id   bc80be75547c32b31c47c6680a0d4f59
#
_cell.length_a   1.000
_cell.length_b   1.000
_cell.length_c   1.000
_cell.angle_alpha   90.00
_cell.angle_beta   90.00
_cell.angle_gamma   90.00
#
_symmetry.space_group_name_H-M   'P 1'
#
loop_
_entity.id
_entity.type
_entity.pdbx_description
1 polymer ?
#
loop_
_entity_poly.entity_id
_entity_poly.type
_entity_poly.pdbx_seq_one_letter_code
_entity_poly.pdbx_strand_id
1 'polypeptide(L)'
;SPAVEEREADPRDHWSFRRPVRKALPEISRPGWAHNAVDRFVHARYDQPGLRPVADAPPAVLLRRVHLDLVGLPPTVGQLRAFLADPSRAHYHRIVDRLLASPRYGERWGRHWMDVWRYSDWYGRRKVNDVRNSAPQIWRWRDWIIDSLNSDKSYARMVQEMLAADELAASDDSAWPATGYLIRNYFSLNPNDWMRHSVEYTGKAFLGLTFNCAHCHDHKYDPITHEDYFRMRAFFEPMGVRQDRVPAQPDPPPYPPYVYSGSRTAVRIGMVRIFDEKPDAKTWLYTG
;
A
#
# COMPACT_ATOMS: atom_id res chain seq x y z
N SER A 1 24.70 -32.75 36.16
CA SER A 1 23.43 -32.59 35.44
C SER A 1 23.74 -32.08 34.04
N PRO A 2 23.28 -32.75 32.97
CA PRO A 2 23.45 -32.22 31.63
C PRO A 2 22.63 -30.92 31.49
N ALA A 3 23.28 -29.86 31.05
CA ALA A 3 22.62 -28.62 30.66
C ALA A 3 21.59 -28.95 29.58
N VAL A 4 20.33 -28.66 29.85
CA VAL A 4 19.29 -28.69 28.82
C VAL A 4 19.63 -27.53 27.87
N GLU A 5 20.16 -27.85 26.68
CA GLU A 5 20.24 -26.88 25.61
C GLU A 5 18.81 -26.42 25.35
N GLU A 6 18.50 -25.20 25.77
CA GLU A 6 17.28 -24.53 25.31
C GLU A 6 17.37 -24.44 23.77
N ARG A 7 16.62 -25.27 23.08
CA ARG A 7 16.44 -25.14 21.64
C ARG A 7 15.93 -23.71 21.40
N GLU A 8 16.73 -22.88 20.75
CA GLU A 8 16.26 -21.60 20.23
C GLU A 8 14.96 -21.86 19.45
N ALA A 9 13.89 -21.18 19.86
CA ALA A 9 12.60 -21.30 19.19
C ALA A 9 12.75 -20.89 17.72
N ASP A 10 12.26 -21.72 16.80
CA ASP A 10 12.29 -21.39 15.37
C ASP A 10 11.58 -20.03 15.15
N PRO A 11 12.25 -19.00 14.58
CA PRO A 11 11.64 -17.69 14.33
C PRO A 11 10.33 -17.78 13.51
N ARG A 12 10.16 -18.82 12.68
CA ARG A 12 8.94 -19.09 11.91
C ARG A 12 7.74 -19.45 12.79
N ASP A 13 8.00 -19.89 14.04
CA ASP A 13 6.94 -20.20 14.99
C ASP A 13 6.34 -18.96 15.66
N HIS A 14 6.89 -17.78 15.45
CA HIS A 14 6.33 -16.54 15.96
C HIS A 14 4.92 -16.33 15.44
N TRP A 15 4.04 -15.81 16.29
CA TRP A 15 2.59 -15.68 15.98
C TRP A 15 2.29 -14.89 14.71
N SER A 16 3.15 -13.92 14.35
CA SER A 16 2.98 -13.07 13.16
C SER A 16 3.13 -13.82 11.83
N PHE A 17 3.83 -14.98 11.83
CA PHE A 17 4.00 -15.85 10.66
C PHE A 17 2.94 -16.95 10.60
N ARG A 18 2.09 -17.08 11.62
CA ARG A 18 1.01 -18.06 11.64
C ARG A 18 -0.23 -17.52 10.96
N ARG A 19 -0.95 -18.39 10.25
CA ARG A 19 -2.21 -18.00 9.63
C ARG A 19 -3.17 -17.43 10.69
N PRO A 20 -3.76 -16.23 10.46
CA PRO A 20 -4.74 -15.68 11.39
C PRO A 20 -5.93 -16.62 11.58
N VAL A 21 -6.31 -16.83 12.83
CA VAL A 21 -7.49 -17.60 13.21
C VAL A 21 -8.48 -16.70 13.94
N ARG A 22 -9.78 -16.88 13.64
CA ARG A 22 -10.85 -16.15 14.33
C ARG A 22 -10.93 -16.63 15.77
N LYS A 23 -10.60 -15.75 16.71
CA LYS A 23 -10.73 -16.02 18.15
C LYS A 23 -12.16 -15.83 18.63
N ALA A 24 -12.55 -16.57 19.67
CA ALA A 24 -13.79 -16.30 20.38
C ALA A 24 -13.78 -14.89 20.97
N LEU A 25 -14.96 -14.25 20.98
CA LEU A 25 -15.09 -12.92 21.57
C LEU A 25 -14.91 -13.02 23.08
N PRO A 26 -14.07 -12.17 23.70
CA PRO A 26 -13.91 -12.20 25.13
C PRO A 26 -15.17 -11.78 25.89
N GLU A 27 -15.38 -12.33 27.07
CA GLU A 27 -16.34 -11.79 28.02
C GLU A 27 -15.79 -10.47 28.57
N ILE A 28 -16.70 -9.53 28.82
CA ILE A 28 -16.36 -8.18 29.32
C ILE A 28 -17.33 -7.78 30.43
N SER A 29 -16.83 -7.00 31.40
CA SER A 29 -17.60 -6.56 32.56
C SER A 29 -18.79 -5.66 32.20
N ARG A 30 -18.78 -5.01 31.02
CA ARG A 30 -19.82 -4.08 30.54
C ARG A 30 -20.26 -4.41 29.11
N PRO A 31 -21.07 -5.46 28.91
CA PRO A 31 -21.49 -5.86 27.56
C PRO A 31 -22.21 -4.76 26.76
N GLY A 32 -22.96 -3.89 27.42
CA GLY A 32 -23.68 -2.79 26.80
C GLY A 32 -22.80 -1.64 26.27
N TRP A 33 -21.53 -1.58 26.64
CA TRP A 33 -20.59 -0.62 26.11
C TRP A 33 -20.10 -0.99 24.71
N ALA A 34 -19.97 -2.28 24.45
CA ALA A 34 -19.42 -2.78 23.19
C ALA A 34 -20.49 -2.81 22.08
N HIS A 35 -20.19 -2.18 20.95
CA HIS A 35 -21.05 -2.14 19.78
C HIS A 35 -20.64 -3.11 18.68
N ASN A 36 -19.38 -3.61 18.72
CA ASN A 36 -18.84 -4.53 17.74
C ASN A 36 -17.78 -5.45 18.39
N ALA A 37 -17.21 -6.37 17.61
CA ALA A 37 -16.21 -7.32 18.07
C ALA A 37 -14.92 -6.63 18.56
N VAL A 38 -14.48 -5.56 17.90
CA VAL A 38 -13.28 -4.81 18.27
C VAL A 38 -13.44 -4.20 19.65
N ASP A 39 -14.60 -3.61 19.94
CA ASP A 39 -14.90 -3.02 21.25
C ASP A 39 -14.74 -4.06 22.36
N ARG A 40 -15.14 -5.32 22.13
CA ARG A 40 -15.00 -6.38 23.13
C ARG A 40 -13.56 -6.71 23.43
N PHE A 41 -12.69 -6.80 22.42
CA PHE A 41 -11.27 -7.02 22.62
C PHE A 41 -10.59 -5.83 23.32
N VAL A 42 -10.98 -4.61 22.99
CA VAL A 42 -10.48 -3.39 23.63
C VAL A 42 -10.93 -3.35 25.09
N HIS A 43 -12.20 -3.59 25.38
CA HIS A 43 -12.75 -3.56 26.73
C HIS A 43 -12.14 -4.63 27.64
N ALA A 44 -11.93 -5.84 27.12
CA ALA A 44 -11.26 -6.91 27.88
C ALA A 44 -9.86 -6.51 28.35
N ARG A 45 -9.17 -5.62 27.63
CA ARG A 45 -7.88 -5.05 28.05
C ARG A 45 -8.06 -4.00 29.16
N TYR A 46 -9.14 -3.25 29.16
CA TYR A 46 -9.46 -2.30 30.22
C TYR A 46 -9.84 -3.00 31.53
N ASP A 47 -10.52 -4.15 31.44
CA ASP A 47 -10.94 -4.91 32.63
C ASP A 47 -9.74 -5.43 33.44
N GLN A 48 -8.64 -5.82 32.79
CA GLN A 48 -7.46 -6.36 33.46
C GLN A 48 -6.80 -5.36 34.44
N PRO A 49 -6.49 -4.11 34.07
CA PRO A 49 -5.93 -3.11 34.98
C PRO A 49 -6.99 -2.32 35.74
N GLY A 50 -8.28 -2.65 35.65
CA GLY A 50 -9.37 -1.92 36.29
C GLY A 50 -9.63 -0.52 35.69
N LEU A 51 -9.20 -0.30 34.43
CA LEU A 51 -9.44 0.96 33.72
C LEU A 51 -10.92 1.06 33.30
N ARG A 52 -11.38 2.29 33.14
CA ARG A 52 -12.76 2.55 32.67
C ARG A 52 -12.73 3.45 31.44
N PRO A 53 -13.55 3.15 30.42
CA PRO A 53 -13.76 4.09 29.33
C PRO A 53 -14.29 5.43 29.89
N VAL A 54 -13.82 6.53 29.31
CA VAL A 54 -14.39 7.86 29.59
C VAL A 54 -15.78 7.98 28.98
N ALA A 55 -16.53 9.01 29.38
CA ALA A 55 -17.83 9.31 28.79
C ALA A 55 -17.71 9.59 27.28
N ASP A 56 -18.82 9.33 26.56
CA ASP A 56 -18.90 9.60 25.13
C ASP A 56 -18.62 11.09 24.82
N ALA A 57 -18.03 11.34 23.65
CA ALA A 57 -17.75 12.68 23.20
C ALA A 57 -19.06 13.47 23.01
N PRO A 58 -19.11 14.77 23.36
CA PRO A 58 -20.25 15.63 23.04
C PRO A 58 -20.59 15.55 21.53
N PRO A 59 -21.87 15.66 21.14
CA PRO A 59 -22.30 15.52 19.75
C PRO A 59 -21.53 16.40 18.74
N ALA A 60 -21.24 17.64 19.10
CA ALA A 60 -20.45 18.55 18.25
C ALA A 60 -19.02 18.04 18.02
N VAL A 61 -18.40 17.48 19.04
CA VAL A 61 -17.05 16.91 18.95
C VAL A 61 -17.07 15.63 18.12
N LEU A 62 -18.06 14.76 18.34
CA LEU A 62 -18.23 13.52 17.57
C LEU A 62 -18.38 13.83 16.07
N LEU A 63 -19.28 14.77 15.72
CA LEU A 63 -19.49 15.18 14.34
C LEU A 63 -18.20 15.74 13.70
N ARG A 64 -17.49 16.59 14.44
CA ARG A 64 -16.22 17.14 13.95
C ARG A 64 -15.19 16.05 13.68
N ARG A 65 -15.04 15.08 14.60
CA ARG A 65 -14.09 13.97 14.45
C ARG A 65 -14.39 13.16 13.20
N VAL A 66 -15.61 12.70 13.00
CA VAL A 66 -15.97 11.87 11.84
C VAL A 66 -15.77 12.60 10.52
N HIS A 67 -16.04 13.90 10.44
CA HIS A 67 -15.77 14.69 9.24
C HIS A 67 -14.28 14.80 8.95
N LEU A 68 -13.46 15.08 9.97
CA LEU A 68 -11.99 15.17 9.81
C LEU A 68 -11.37 13.82 9.46
N ASP A 69 -11.87 12.74 10.05
CA ASP A 69 -11.34 11.39 9.80
C ASP A 69 -11.69 10.90 8.39
N LEU A 70 -12.94 11.09 7.95
CA LEU A 70 -13.39 10.55 6.66
C LEU A 70 -13.05 11.44 5.46
N VAL A 71 -13.19 12.76 5.59
CA VAL A 71 -13.03 13.69 4.45
C VAL A 71 -12.00 14.80 4.67
N GLY A 72 -11.38 14.85 5.84
CA GLY A 72 -10.31 15.81 6.15
C GLY A 72 -10.75 17.24 6.38
N LEU A 73 -12.07 17.53 6.34
CA LEU A 73 -12.64 18.86 6.49
C LEU A 73 -13.66 18.90 7.64
N PRO A 74 -13.77 20.00 8.38
CA PRO A 74 -14.80 20.14 9.42
C PRO A 74 -16.20 20.23 8.80
N PRO A 75 -17.26 19.89 9.58
CA PRO A 75 -18.63 20.10 9.14
C PRO A 75 -18.90 21.60 8.95
N THR A 76 -19.80 21.92 8.03
CA THR A 76 -20.34 23.30 7.91
C THR A 76 -21.22 23.63 9.11
N VAL A 77 -21.46 24.93 9.35
CA VAL A 77 -22.35 25.39 10.42
C VAL A 77 -23.75 24.81 10.28
N GLY A 78 -24.27 24.69 9.04
CA GLY A 78 -25.56 24.08 8.78
C GLY A 78 -25.62 22.60 9.17
N GLN A 79 -24.58 21.81 8.80
CA GLN A 79 -24.46 20.41 9.18
C GLN A 79 -24.38 20.22 10.70
N LEU A 80 -23.60 21.11 11.36
CA LEU A 80 -23.49 21.07 12.83
C LEU A 80 -24.85 21.36 13.49
N ARG A 81 -25.56 22.39 13.08
CA ARG A 81 -26.87 22.73 13.61
C ARG A 81 -27.88 21.62 13.39
N ALA A 82 -27.90 21.02 12.19
CA ALA A 82 -28.81 19.89 11.89
C ALA A 82 -28.54 18.68 12.77
N PHE A 83 -27.26 18.35 13.01
CA PHE A 83 -26.90 17.24 13.88
C PHE A 83 -27.20 17.52 15.35
N LEU A 84 -26.99 18.74 15.83
CA LEU A 84 -27.30 19.12 17.21
C LEU A 84 -28.81 19.12 17.47
N ALA A 85 -29.63 19.35 16.45
CA ALA A 85 -31.11 19.25 16.57
C ALA A 85 -31.61 17.79 16.67
N ASP A 86 -30.88 16.84 16.07
CA ASP A 86 -31.15 15.39 16.15
C ASP A 86 -29.84 14.61 16.28
N PRO A 87 -29.23 14.51 17.47
CA PRO A 87 -27.99 13.79 17.68
C PRO A 87 -28.20 12.28 17.83
N SER A 88 -29.22 11.72 17.19
CA SER A 88 -29.53 10.31 17.25
C SER A 88 -28.49 9.48 16.54
N ARG A 89 -28.31 8.23 17.00
CA ARG A 89 -27.41 7.25 16.37
C ARG A 89 -27.78 7.00 14.89
N ALA A 90 -29.07 6.96 14.58
CA ALA A 90 -29.56 6.79 13.21
C ALA A 90 -29.14 7.96 12.32
N HIS A 91 -29.23 9.21 12.81
CA HIS A 91 -28.76 10.38 12.06
C HIS A 91 -27.22 10.34 11.88
N TYR A 92 -26.48 9.98 12.93
CA TYR A 92 -25.03 9.82 12.83
C TYR A 92 -24.61 8.81 11.74
N HIS A 93 -25.25 7.64 11.69
CA HIS A 93 -24.98 6.64 10.65
C HIS A 93 -25.24 7.19 9.24
N ARG A 94 -26.37 7.90 9.04
CA ARG A 94 -26.64 8.55 7.72
C ARG A 94 -25.57 9.57 7.33
N ILE A 95 -24.99 10.26 8.31
CA ILE A 95 -23.87 11.19 8.05
C ILE A 95 -22.63 10.41 7.64
N VAL A 96 -22.27 9.33 8.36
CA VAL A 96 -21.14 8.46 8.02
C VAL A 96 -21.27 7.92 6.60
N ASP A 97 -22.44 7.34 6.25
CA ASP A 97 -22.69 6.79 4.92
C ASP A 97 -22.50 7.84 3.82
N ARG A 98 -23.01 9.05 4.04
CA ARG A 98 -22.84 10.17 3.09
C ARG A 98 -21.39 10.62 2.97
N LEU A 99 -20.62 10.63 4.06
CA LEU A 99 -19.20 10.98 4.02
C LEU A 99 -18.37 9.92 3.31
N LEU A 100 -18.67 8.64 3.53
CA LEU A 100 -18.04 7.52 2.83
C LEU A 100 -18.34 7.52 1.31
N ALA A 101 -19.56 7.94 0.93
CA ALA A 101 -19.92 8.09 -0.50
C ALA A 101 -19.39 9.38 -1.14
N SER A 102 -18.69 10.23 -0.41
CA SER A 102 -18.13 11.46 -0.95
C SER A 102 -16.82 11.21 -1.68
N PRO A 103 -16.57 11.83 -2.87
CA PRO A 103 -15.28 11.75 -3.55
C PRO A 103 -14.09 12.19 -2.67
N ARG A 104 -14.34 13.06 -1.69
CA ARG A 104 -13.34 13.53 -0.73
C ARG A 104 -12.82 12.43 0.20
N TYR A 105 -13.55 11.33 0.34
CA TYR A 105 -13.08 10.15 1.07
C TYR A 105 -11.82 9.57 0.42
N GLY A 106 -11.85 9.32 -0.88
CA GLY A 106 -10.70 8.84 -1.62
C GLY A 106 -9.54 9.84 -1.61
N GLU A 107 -9.80 11.15 -1.73
CA GLU A 107 -8.77 12.20 -1.62
C GLU A 107 -8.09 12.16 -0.24
N ARG A 108 -8.87 12.07 0.83
CA ARG A 108 -8.37 12.04 2.22
C ARG A 108 -7.60 10.76 2.51
N TRP A 109 -8.20 9.61 2.23
CA TRP A 109 -7.59 8.30 2.55
C TRP A 109 -6.51 7.91 1.56
N GLY A 110 -6.64 8.34 0.31
CA GLY A 110 -5.58 8.20 -0.69
C GLY A 110 -4.28 8.84 -0.23
N ARG A 111 -4.33 9.99 0.47
CA ARG A 111 -3.14 10.63 1.04
C ARG A 111 -2.42 9.72 2.05
N HIS A 112 -3.16 9.01 2.90
CA HIS A 112 -2.56 8.09 3.87
C HIS A 112 -1.92 6.87 3.17
N TRP A 113 -2.59 6.30 2.17
CA TRP A 113 -2.04 5.20 1.39
C TRP A 113 -0.84 5.62 0.54
N MET A 114 -0.86 6.83 -0.01
CA MET A 114 0.28 7.39 -0.75
C MET A 114 1.54 7.51 0.13
N ASP A 115 1.40 7.78 1.42
CA ASP A 115 2.54 7.75 2.35
C ASP A 115 3.10 6.33 2.52
N VAL A 116 2.23 5.33 2.70
CA VAL A 116 2.63 3.92 2.83
C VAL A 116 3.31 3.42 1.55
N TRP A 117 2.73 3.74 0.40
CA TRP A 117 3.23 3.32 -0.91
C TRP A 117 4.27 4.26 -1.50
N ARG A 118 4.63 5.32 -0.78
CA ARG A 118 5.71 6.24 -1.08
C ARG A 118 5.50 7.02 -2.39
N TYR A 119 4.27 7.42 -2.68
CA TYR A 119 3.95 8.27 -3.82
C TYR A 119 4.78 9.57 -3.82
N SER A 120 5.10 10.05 -5.00
CA SER A 120 5.62 11.38 -5.24
C SER A 120 5.23 11.80 -6.66
N ASP A 121 5.11 13.09 -6.93
CA ASP A 121 4.66 13.62 -8.23
C ASP A 121 5.61 13.32 -9.39
N TRP A 122 6.80 12.81 -9.09
CA TRP A 122 7.78 12.36 -10.06
C TRP A 122 8.24 10.95 -9.72
N TYR A 123 8.40 10.11 -10.74
CA TYR A 123 9.05 8.82 -10.60
C TYR A 123 10.53 8.89 -10.98
N GLY A 124 11.25 7.84 -10.64
CA GLY A 124 12.66 7.71 -10.95
C GLY A 124 13.56 8.36 -9.92
N ARG A 125 14.84 8.02 -10.01
CA ARG A 125 15.88 8.52 -9.13
C ARG A 125 16.60 9.68 -9.81
N ARG A 126 16.68 10.83 -9.16
CA ARG A 126 17.44 11.99 -9.62
C ARG A 126 18.80 12.03 -8.95
N LYS A 127 19.88 11.96 -9.74
CA LYS A 127 21.11 12.67 -9.41
C LYS A 127 21.08 14.00 -10.14
N VAL A 128 21.81 15.00 -9.65
CA VAL A 128 21.81 16.39 -10.13
C VAL A 128 21.92 16.52 -11.67
N ASN A 129 22.50 15.53 -12.33
CA ASN A 129 22.69 15.50 -13.79
C ASN A 129 21.78 14.50 -14.53
N ASP A 130 20.86 13.81 -13.85
CA ASP A 130 20.06 12.71 -14.43
C ASP A 130 18.57 13.03 -14.42
N VAL A 131 18.20 14.15 -15.05
CA VAL A 131 16.79 14.54 -15.26
C VAL A 131 16.13 13.70 -16.38
N ARG A 132 16.92 12.98 -17.18
CA ARG A 132 16.48 12.37 -18.44
C ARG A 132 15.50 11.21 -18.28
N ASN A 133 15.48 10.57 -17.12
CA ASN A 133 14.71 9.34 -16.88
C ASN A 133 13.62 9.51 -15.81
N SER A 134 13.32 10.71 -15.39
CA SER A 134 12.25 10.98 -14.45
C SER A 134 11.20 11.90 -15.09
N ALA A 135 9.94 11.60 -14.89
CA ALA A 135 8.84 12.34 -15.49
C ALA A 135 7.62 12.39 -14.57
N PRO A 136 6.72 13.38 -14.76
CA PRO A 136 5.57 13.59 -13.88
C PRO A 136 4.35 12.69 -14.18
N GLN A 137 4.41 11.78 -15.16
CA GLN A 137 3.24 10.99 -15.58
C GLN A 137 2.73 10.03 -14.50
N ILE A 138 3.44 9.87 -13.41
CA ILE A 138 3.05 9.04 -12.27
C ILE A 138 1.78 9.56 -11.54
N TRP A 139 1.32 10.77 -11.83
CA TRP A 139 0.09 11.32 -11.26
C TRP A 139 -1.15 10.45 -11.56
N ARG A 140 -1.13 9.67 -12.64
CA ARG A 140 -2.20 8.71 -12.95
C ARG A 140 -2.32 7.60 -11.89
N TRP A 141 -1.22 7.23 -11.25
CA TRP A 141 -1.25 6.31 -10.12
C TRP A 141 -1.92 6.93 -8.90
N ARG A 142 -1.68 8.21 -8.62
CA ARG A 142 -2.40 8.94 -7.56
C ARG A 142 -3.91 8.91 -7.82
N ASP A 143 -4.32 9.23 -9.03
CA ASP A 143 -5.74 9.27 -9.41
C ASP A 143 -6.35 7.87 -9.30
N TRP A 144 -5.63 6.82 -9.76
CA TRP A 144 -6.04 5.44 -9.58
C TRP A 144 -6.22 5.05 -8.10
N ILE A 145 -5.35 5.50 -7.18
CA ILE A 145 -5.49 5.27 -5.74
C ILE A 145 -6.80 5.89 -5.24
N ILE A 146 -7.06 7.14 -5.58
CA ILE A 146 -8.26 7.88 -5.17
C ILE A 146 -9.51 7.20 -5.70
N ASP A 147 -9.55 6.87 -6.98
CA ASP A 147 -10.68 6.21 -7.64
C ASP A 147 -10.93 4.80 -7.09
N SER A 148 -9.86 4.05 -6.79
CA SER A 148 -9.97 2.73 -6.17
C SER A 148 -10.62 2.79 -4.79
N LEU A 149 -10.28 3.77 -3.97
CA LEU A 149 -10.90 3.97 -2.66
C LEU A 149 -12.35 4.44 -2.78
N ASN A 150 -12.65 5.36 -3.69
CA ASN A 150 -14.02 5.85 -3.91
C ASN A 150 -14.95 4.80 -4.50
N SER A 151 -14.41 3.82 -5.24
CA SER A 151 -15.17 2.68 -5.79
C SER A 151 -15.19 1.46 -4.87
N ASP A 152 -14.66 1.58 -3.66
CA ASP A 152 -14.52 0.47 -2.69
C ASP A 152 -13.83 -0.77 -3.28
N LYS A 153 -12.81 -0.54 -4.14
CA LYS A 153 -12.01 -1.63 -4.70
C LYS A 153 -11.32 -2.40 -3.58
N SER A 154 -11.42 -3.73 -3.60
CA SER A 154 -10.82 -4.53 -2.54
C SER A 154 -9.30 -4.32 -2.46
N TYR A 155 -8.76 -4.26 -1.24
CA TYR A 155 -7.33 -4.11 -0.99
C TYR A 155 -6.49 -5.18 -1.69
N ALA A 156 -6.96 -6.44 -1.68
CA ALA A 156 -6.29 -7.53 -2.38
C ALA A 156 -6.17 -7.25 -3.89
N ARG A 157 -7.24 -6.73 -4.52
CA ARG A 157 -7.22 -6.35 -5.94
C ARG A 157 -6.28 -5.16 -6.18
N MET A 158 -6.26 -4.18 -5.29
CA MET A 158 -5.33 -3.05 -5.37
C MET A 158 -3.87 -3.52 -5.33
N VAL A 159 -3.52 -4.44 -4.41
CA VAL A 159 -2.16 -5.01 -4.34
C VAL A 159 -1.80 -5.77 -5.61
N GLN A 160 -2.71 -6.60 -6.13
CA GLN A 160 -2.50 -7.33 -7.38
C GLN A 160 -2.25 -6.38 -8.56
N GLU A 161 -3.05 -5.33 -8.72
CA GLU A 161 -2.86 -4.37 -9.80
C GLU A 161 -1.57 -3.56 -9.66
N MET A 162 -1.15 -3.23 -8.43
CA MET A 162 0.13 -2.55 -8.20
C MET A 162 1.36 -3.38 -8.56
N LEU A 163 1.26 -4.71 -8.42
CA LEU A 163 2.39 -5.61 -8.62
C LEU A 163 2.38 -6.29 -9.99
N ALA A 164 1.21 -6.50 -10.62
CA ALA A 164 1.05 -7.33 -11.81
C ALA A 164 -0.14 -6.91 -12.71
N ALA A 165 -0.43 -5.60 -12.85
CA ALA A 165 -1.55 -5.18 -13.71
C ALA A 165 -1.31 -5.51 -15.18
N ASP A 166 -0.07 -5.54 -15.64
CA ASP A 166 0.33 -5.92 -16.98
C ASP A 166 0.01 -7.38 -17.32
N GLU A 167 0.06 -8.27 -16.33
CA GLU A 167 -0.31 -9.68 -16.49
C GLU A 167 -1.81 -9.93 -16.30
N LEU A 168 -2.42 -9.28 -15.30
CA LEU A 168 -3.81 -9.52 -14.89
C LEU A 168 -4.82 -8.82 -15.79
N ALA A 169 -4.44 -7.72 -16.40
CA ALA A 169 -5.34 -6.80 -17.11
C ALA A 169 -4.68 -6.23 -18.37
N ALA A 170 -4.06 -7.09 -19.17
CA ALA A 170 -3.30 -6.71 -20.37
C ALA A 170 -4.06 -5.81 -21.37
N SER A 171 -5.39 -5.86 -21.34
CA SER A 171 -6.28 -5.02 -22.19
C SER A 171 -7.01 -3.91 -21.43
N ASP A 172 -6.80 -3.76 -20.12
CA ASP A 172 -7.50 -2.79 -19.26
C ASP A 172 -6.60 -1.61 -18.87
N ASP A 173 -6.71 -0.56 -19.65
CA ASP A 173 -5.98 0.69 -19.40
C ASP A 173 -6.26 1.31 -18.02
N SER A 174 -7.36 0.95 -17.38
CA SER A 174 -7.72 1.51 -16.05
C SER A 174 -6.90 0.94 -14.90
N ALA A 175 -6.38 -0.29 -15.04
CA ALA A 175 -5.58 -0.96 -14.02
C ALA A 175 -4.08 -0.60 -14.12
N TRP A 176 -3.56 -0.32 -15.30
CA TRP A 176 -2.13 -0.12 -15.52
C TRP A 176 -1.47 1.03 -14.76
N PRO A 177 -2.17 2.16 -14.49
CA PRO A 177 -1.60 3.20 -13.64
C PRO A 177 -1.16 2.71 -12.26
N ALA A 178 -1.75 1.62 -11.75
CA ALA A 178 -1.38 0.99 -10.48
C ALA A 178 0.11 0.61 -10.42
N THR A 179 0.69 0.17 -11.57
CA THR A 179 2.12 -0.20 -11.65
C THR A 179 3.07 0.97 -11.37
N GLY A 180 2.54 2.19 -11.24
CA GLY A 180 3.26 3.34 -10.71
C GLY A 180 3.96 3.05 -9.39
N TYR A 181 3.45 2.11 -8.60
CA TYR A 181 4.09 1.61 -7.39
C TYR A 181 5.52 1.10 -7.63
N LEU A 182 5.71 0.25 -8.63
CA LEU A 182 7.02 -0.30 -9.01
C LEU A 182 7.90 0.73 -9.73
N ILE A 183 7.27 1.58 -10.54
CA ILE A 183 7.94 2.62 -11.33
C ILE A 183 8.50 3.74 -10.44
N ARG A 184 7.89 3.97 -9.26
CA ARG A 184 8.26 5.07 -8.36
C ARG A 184 9.76 5.19 -8.12
N ASN A 185 10.46 4.09 -8.01
CA ASN A 185 11.90 4.03 -7.75
C ASN A 185 12.72 3.68 -8.99
N TYR A 186 12.15 3.75 -10.19
CA TYR A 186 12.84 3.43 -11.43
C TYR A 186 14.17 4.16 -11.52
N PHE A 187 15.22 3.42 -11.86
CA PHE A 187 16.54 3.98 -12.04
C PHE A 187 17.23 3.29 -13.24
N SER A 188 17.08 3.91 -14.39
CA SER A 188 17.57 3.35 -15.67
C SER A 188 19.09 3.13 -15.71
N LEU A 189 19.86 3.95 -15.01
CA LEU A 189 21.33 3.84 -14.97
C LEU A 189 21.83 2.77 -14.00
N ASN A 190 20.99 2.29 -13.10
CA ASN A 190 21.30 1.20 -12.19
C ASN A 190 20.06 0.32 -11.96
N PRO A 191 19.78 -0.60 -12.87
CA PRO A 191 18.66 -1.54 -12.71
C PRO A 191 18.74 -2.36 -11.43
N ASN A 192 19.93 -2.68 -10.94
CA ASN A 192 20.09 -3.41 -9.68
C ASN A 192 19.55 -2.65 -8.48
N ASP A 193 19.76 -1.33 -8.40
CA ASP A 193 19.17 -0.49 -7.36
C ASP A 193 17.66 -0.46 -7.48
N TRP A 194 17.10 -0.42 -8.69
CA TRP A 194 15.67 -0.47 -8.88
C TRP A 194 15.06 -1.79 -8.41
N MET A 195 15.65 -2.94 -8.78
CA MET A 195 15.24 -4.27 -8.33
C MET A 195 15.32 -4.38 -6.80
N ARG A 196 16.42 -3.92 -6.21
CA ARG A 196 16.59 -3.88 -4.75
C ARG A 196 15.48 -3.11 -4.06
N HIS A 197 15.14 -1.94 -4.57
CA HIS A 197 14.03 -1.14 -4.04
C HIS A 197 12.67 -1.81 -4.24
N SER A 198 12.46 -2.51 -5.36
CA SER A 198 11.20 -3.24 -5.60
C SER A 198 10.99 -4.33 -4.55
N VAL A 199 12.01 -5.12 -4.23
CA VAL A 199 11.96 -6.12 -3.14
C VAL A 199 11.73 -5.45 -1.80
N GLU A 200 12.58 -4.48 -1.44
CA GLU A 200 12.56 -3.83 -0.14
C GLU A 200 11.19 -3.19 0.18
N TYR A 201 10.66 -2.42 -0.76
CA TYR A 201 9.41 -1.69 -0.51
C TYR A 201 8.18 -2.56 -0.63
N THR A 202 8.20 -3.60 -1.43
CA THR A 202 7.13 -4.60 -1.47
C THR A 202 7.03 -5.34 -0.14
N GLY A 203 8.16 -5.77 0.43
CA GLY A 203 8.19 -6.36 1.76
C GLY A 203 7.65 -5.43 2.84
N LYS A 204 8.11 -4.18 2.87
CA LYS A 204 7.67 -3.18 3.85
C LYS A 204 6.20 -2.80 3.73
N ALA A 205 5.72 -2.55 2.51
CA ALA A 205 4.37 -2.05 2.29
C ALA A 205 3.28 -3.11 2.48
N PHE A 206 3.55 -4.36 2.11
CA PHE A 206 2.51 -5.40 2.03
C PHE A 206 2.70 -6.53 3.04
N LEU A 207 3.93 -6.78 3.49
CA LEU A 207 4.24 -7.87 4.42
C LEU A 207 4.64 -7.38 5.81
N GLY A 208 4.96 -6.08 5.98
CA GLY A 208 5.49 -5.54 7.22
C GLY A 208 6.88 -6.07 7.56
N LEU A 209 7.62 -6.59 6.56
CA LEU A 209 8.94 -7.20 6.69
C LEU A 209 10.03 -6.34 6.09
N THR A 210 11.24 -6.44 6.64
CA THR A 210 12.42 -5.72 6.15
C THR A 210 13.36 -6.69 5.43
N PHE A 211 13.41 -6.63 4.10
CA PHE A 211 14.29 -7.47 3.28
C PHE A 211 15.71 -6.92 3.10
N ASN A 212 15.99 -5.73 3.63
CA ASN A 212 17.25 -5.01 3.35
C ASN A 212 18.49 -5.78 3.75
N CYS A 213 18.48 -6.44 4.91
CA CYS A 213 19.62 -7.22 5.40
C CYS A 213 19.84 -8.48 4.56
N ALA A 214 18.74 -9.10 4.12
CA ALA A 214 18.77 -10.33 3.34
C ALA A 214 19.38 -10.17 1.94
N HIS A 215 19.60 -8.94 1.48
CA HIS A 215 20.35 -8.67 0.26
C HIS A 215 21.81 -9.17 0.29
N CYS A 216 22.45 -9.19 1.45
CA CYS A 216 23.86 -9.54 1.60
C CYS A 216 24.10 -10.80 2.45
N HIS A 217 23.22 -11.11 3.38
CA HIS A 217 23.32 -12.25 4.30
C HIS A 217 21.94 -12.56 4.88
N ASP A 218 21.76 -13.71 5.52
CA ASP A 218 20.49 -14.04 6.18
C ASP A 218 20.07 -12.97 7.18
N HIS A 219 18.77 -12.68 7.26
CA HIS A 219 18.24 -11.67 8.15
C HIS A 219 18.53 -12.05 9.61
N LYS A 220 18.95 -11.07 10.42
CA LYS A 220 19.42 -11.33 11.80
C LYS A 220 18.32 -11.85 12.73
N TYR A 221 17.08 -11.42 12.54
CA TYR A 221 15.97 -11.71 13.46
C TYR A 221 14.81 -12.42 12.79
N ASP A 222 14.45 -12.02 11.58
CA ASP A 222 13.33 -12.58 10.83
C ASP A 222 13.76 -13.82 10.05
N PRO A 223 12.88 -14.81 9.84
CA PRO A 223 13.18 -16.04 9.11
C PRO A 223 13.24 -15.78 7.59
N ILE A 224 14.07 -14.85 7.16
CA ILE A 224 14.28 -14.45 5.77
C ILE A 224 15.74 -14.74 5.43
N THR A 225 15.96 -15.72 4.57
CA THR A 225 17.31 -16.05 4.11
C THR A 225 17.78 -15.13 2.99
N HIS A 226 19.06 -15.10 2.76
CA HIS A 226 19.66 -14.47 1.57
C HIS A 226 19.05 -15.03 0.28
N GLU A 227 18.81 -16.35 0.22
CA GLU A 227 18.16 -17.00 -0.92
C GLU A 227 16.71 -16.52 -1.11
N ASP A 228 15.95 -16.32 -0.03
CA ASP A 228 14.57 -15.81 -0.11
C ASP A 228 14.52 -14.40 -0.69
N TYR A 229 15.52 -13.57 -0.40
CA TYR A 229 15.65 -12.25 -1.03
C TYR A 229 15.77 -12.38 -2.56
N PHE A 230 16.62 -13.27 -3.06
CA PHE A 230 16.82 -13.44 -4.51
C PHE A 230 15.62 -14.15 -5.17
N ARG A 231 14.94 -15.05 -4.48
CA ARG A 231 13.67 -15.61 -4.93
C ARG A 231 12.61 -14.53 -5.09
N MET A 232 12.49 -13.63 -4.12
CA MET A 232 11.59 -12.47 -4.21
C MET A 232 12.00 -11.52 -5.35
N ARG A 233 13.29 -11.29 -5.53
CA ARG A 233 13.82 -10.46 -6.60
C ARG A 233 13.51 -11.03 -7.99
N ALA A 234 13.49 -12.34 -8.15
CA ALA A 234 13.24 -13.01 -9.43
C ALA A 234 11.90 -12.58 -10.07
N PHE A 235 10.89 -12.24 -9.27
CA PHE A 235 9.62 -11.71 -9.79
C PHE A 235 9.76 -10.36 -10.49
N PHE A 236 10.81 -9.60 -10.20
CA PHE A 236 11.01 -8.25 -10.73
C PHE A 236 12.04 -8.19 -11.86
N GLU A 237 12.84 -9.25 -12.07
CA GLU A 237 13.89 -9.25 -13.11
C GLU A 237 13.38 -9.03 -14.54
N PRO A 238 12.19 -9.53 -14.94
CA PRO A 238 11.65 -9.30 -16.29
C PRO A 238 11.26 -7.86 -16.56
N MET A 239 11.00 -7.05 -15.51
CA MET A 239 10.36 -5.75 -15.63
C MET A 239 11.14 -4.75 -16.47
N GLY A 240 10.41 -4.05 -17.32
CA GLY A 240 10.81 -2.81 -17.99
C GLY A 240 9.79 -1.70 -17.76
N VAL A 241 10.17 -0.47 -18.09
CA VAL A 241 9.29 0.70 -17.98
C VAL A 241 8.95 1.21 -19.39
N ARG A 242 7.64 1.29 -19.68
CA ARG A 242 7.14 1.90 -20.89
C ARG A 242 6.60 3.31 -20.58
N GLN A 243 7.02 4.30 -21.37
CA GLN A 243 6.73 5.72 -21.11
C GLN A 243 5.97 6.39 -22.25
N ASP A 244 5.72 5.68 -23.33
CA ASP A 244 5.22 6.20 -24.62
C ASP A 244 3.79 5.75 -24.96
N ARG A 245 3.16 4.96 -24.07
CA ARG A 245 1.78 4.55 -24.27
C ARG A 245 0.80 5.70 -24.06
N VAL A 246 -0.17 5.85 -24.95
CA VAL A 246 -1.31 6.74 -24.78
C VAL A 246 -2.54 5.91 -24.45
N PRO A 247 -3.29 6.20 -23.38
CA PRO A 247 -4.52 5.47 -23.04
C PRO A 247 -5.49 5.39 -24.22
N ALA A 248 -6.19 4.28 -24.34
CA ALA A 248 -7.13 3.97 -25.41
C ALA A 248 -6.53 3.91 -26.84
N GLN A 249 -5.21 3.90 -26.96
CA GLN A 249 -4.54 3.66 -28.25
C GLN A 249 -3.79 2.32 -28.24
N PRO A 250 -3.55 1.70 -29.40
CA PRO A 250 -2.68 0.54 -29.48
C PRO A 250 -1.30 0.81 -28.88
N ASP A 251 -0.67 -0.24 -28.35
CA ASP A 251 0.72 -0.12 -27.91
C ASP A 251 1.62 0.35 -29.04
N PRO A 252 2.51 1.32 -28.77
CA PRO A 252 3.55 1.65 -29.73
C PRO A 252 4.45 0.42 -29.99
N PRO A 253 5.16 0.36 -31.12
CA PRO A 253 6.07 -0.74 -31.40
C PRO A 253 7.13 -0.86 -30.31
N PRO A 254 7.72 -2.05 -30.09
CA PRO A 254 8.82 -2.24 -29.14
C PRO A 254 9.95 -1.23 -29.38
N TYR A 255 10.60 -0.81 -28.31
CA TYR A 255 11.78 0.05 -28.45
C TYR A 255 12.86 -0.66 -29.27
N PRO A 256 13.56 0.05 -30.16
CA PRO A 256 14.71 -0.50 -30.85
C PRO A 256 15.75 -1.01 -29.84
N PRO A 257 16.44 -2.14 -30.12
CA PRO A 257 17.33 -2.80 -29.15
C PRO A 257 18.52 -1.95 -28.69
N TYR A 258 18.83 -0.88 -29.41
CA TYR A 258 19.98 0.00 -29.09
C TYR A 258 19.56 1.32 -28.42
N VAL A 259 18.29 1.52 -28.13
CA VAL A 259 17.83 2.75 -27.44
C VAL A 259 18.05 2.56 -25.94
N TYR A 260 19.06 3.24 -25.41
CA TYR A 260 19.23 3.32 -23.97
C TYR A 260 17.96 3.88 -23.33
N SER A 261 17.56 3.29 -22.21
CA SER A 261 16.37 3.74 -21.47
C SER A 261 16.42 5.26 -21.17
N GLY A 262 17.60 5.84 -21.03
CA GLY A 262 17.82 7.26 -20.85
C GLY A 262 17.46 8.17 -22.02
N SER A 263 17.31 7.64 -23.22
CA SER A 263 16.86 8.40 -24.40
C SER A 263 15.38 8.18 -24.75
N ARG A 264 14.67 7.34 -23.97
CA ARG A 264 13.22 7.12 -24.15
C ARG A 264 12.47 8.35 -23.68
N THR A 265 11.85 9.06 -24.58
CA THR A 265 11.09 10.28 -24.26
C THR A 265 9.71 9.91 -23.76
N ALA A 266 9.34 10.40 -22.57
CA ALA A 266 7.99 10.27 -22.07
C ALA A 266 7.02 11.14 -22.87
N VAL A 267 5.93 10.53 -23.36
CA VAL A 267 4.86 11.27 -24.05
C VAL A 267 4.11 12.11 -23.03
N ARG A 268 3.91 13.40 -23.32
CA ARG A 268 3.31 14.36 -22.38
C ARG A 268 1.94 13.91 -21.81
N ILE A 269 1.10 13.32 -22.64
CA ILE A 269 -0.21 12.77 -22.27
C ILE A 269 -0.15 11.26 -22.04
N GLY A 270 1.04 10.67 -22.07
CA GLY A 270 1.26 9.26 -21.98
C GLY A 270 0.96 8.68 -20.61
N MET A 271 0.96 7.37 -20.58
CA MET A 271 0.87 6.57 -19.37
C MET A 271 2.19 5.82 -19.17
N VAL A 272 2.72 5.90 -17.95
CA VAL A 272 3.88 5.11 -17.55
C VAL A 272 3.36 3.80 -16.97
N ARG A 273 3.89 2.68 -17.45
CA ARG A 273 3.52 1.35 -16.97
C ARG A 273 4.70 0.37 -16.97
N ILE A 274 4.57 -0.70 -16.19
CA ILE A 274 5.45 -1.87 -16.26
C ILE A 274 5.04 -2.76 -17.45
N PHE A 275 6.01 -3.48 -17.98
CA PHE A 275 5.83 -4.58 -18.93
C PHE A 275 7.02 -5.53 -18.82
N ASP A 276 6.87 -6.75 -19.32
CA ASP A 276 7.99 -7.70 -19.41
C ASP A 276 8.92 -7.32 -20.56
N GLU A 277 9.99 -6.63 -20.25
CA GLU A 277 11.05 -6.27 -21.21
C GLU A 277 11.97 -7.46 -21.50
N LYS A 278 12.16 -8.33 -20.50
CA LYS A 278 13.05 -9.49 -20.56
C LYS A 278 12.39 -10.71 -19.91
N PRO A 279 11.39 -11.32 -20.54
CA PRO A 279 10.60 -12.41 -19.94
C PRO A 279 11.46 -13.62 -19.51
N ASP A 280 12.62 -13.84 -20.15
CA ASP A 280 13.54 -14.92 -19.81
C ASP A 280 14.68 -14.49 -18.86
N ALA A 281 14.56 -13.32 -18.23
CA ALA A 281 15.58 -12.83 -17.29
C ALA A 281 15.74 -13.79 -16.11
N LYS A 282 17.00 -14.05 -15.76
CA LYS A 282 17.36 -14.93 -14.64
C LYS A 282 17.92 -14.11 -13.48
N THR A 283 17.53 -14.49 -12.28
CA THR A 283 18.16 -14.01 -11.06
C THR A 283 19.33 -14.91 -10.70
N TRP A 284 20.42 -14.29 -10.34
CA TRP A 284 21.63 -14.98 -9.90
C TRP A 284 21.81 -14.77 -8.40
N LEU A 285 21.88 -15.89 -7.65
CA LEU A 285 22.30 -15.85 -6.26
C LEU A 285 23.80 -15.53 -6.22
N TYR A 286 24.15 -14.41 -5.61
CA TYR A 286 25.53 -14.06 -5.39
C TYR A 286 26.03 -14.80 -4.15
N THR A 287 26.73 -15.91 -4.38
CA THR A 287 27.49 -16.59 -3.33
C THR A 287 28.89 -16.00 -3.37
N GLY A 288 29.18 -15.06 -2.46
CA GLY A 288 30.47 -14.41 -2.33
C GLY A 288 31.64 -15.35 -2.07
#